data_4ff2601e727f6439b32e6e9ff4374b71
#
_entry.id   4ff2601e727f6439b32e6e9ff4374b71
#
_cell.length_a   1.000
_cell.length_b   1.000
_cell.length_c   1.000
_cell.angle_alpha   90.00
_cell.angle_beta   90.00
_cell.angle_gamma   90.00
#
_symmetry.space_group_name_H-M   'P 1'
#
loop_
_entity.id
_entity.type
_entity.pdbx_description
1 polymer ?
#
loop_
_entity_poly.entity_id
_entity_poly.type
_entity_poly.pdbx_seq_one_letter_code
_entity_poly.pdbx_strand_id
1 'polypeptide(L)' 'MKQYMDAQEVAEALGVSRSKAYVIIKQLNEELQKKGFITVRGRVSRKFFQERIYGEEVRTA' A
#
# COMPACT_ATOMS: atom_id res chain seq x y z
N MET A 1 8.10 10.91 -9.46
CA MET A 1 7.05 10.24 -8.68
C MET A 1 7.69 9.36 -7.62
N LYS A 2 7.16 9.39 -6.41
CA LYS A 2 7.70 8.59 -5.33
C LYS A 2 7.40 7.12 -5.52
N GLN A 3 8.37 6.27 -5.23
CA GLN A 3 8.16 4.82 -5.27
C GLN A 3 7.34 4.32 -4.08
N TYR A 4 7.35 5.06 -2.99
CA TYR A 4 6.67 4.66 -1.77
C TYR A 4 5.59 5.67 -1.42
N MET A 5 4.51 5.17 -0.85
CA MET A 5 3.43 5.99 -0.34
C MET A 5 3.49 6.02 1.18
N ASP A 6 3.30 7.19 1.76
CA ASP A 6 3.22 7.28 3.21
C ASP A 6 1.76 7.17 3.66
N ALA A 7 1.54 7.23 4.99
CA ALA A 7 0.21 7.03 5.53
C ALA A 7 -0.77 8.10 5.06
N GLN A 8 -0.31 9.31 4.88
CA GLN A 8 -1.18 10.39 4.44
C GLN A 8 -1.67 10.14 3.01
N GLU A 9 -0.77 9.71 2.14
CA GLU A 9 -1.14 9.41 0.76
C GLU A 9 -2.12 8.25 0.70
N VAL A 10 -1.89 7.20 1.48
CA VAL A 10 -2.79 6.06 1.53
C VAL A 10 -4.15 6.47 2.07
N ALA A 11 -4.16 7.29 3.12
CA ALA A 11 -5.41 7.78 3.70
C ALA A 11 -6.22 8.55 2.67
N GLU A 12 -5.57 9.42 1.92
CA GLU A 12 -6.24 10.21 0.90
C GLU A 12 -6.74 9.34 -0.25
N ALA A 13 -5.94 8.39 -0.67
CA ALA A 13 -6.31 7.51 -1.78
C ALA A 13 -7.52 6.64 -1.45
N LEU A 14 -7.64 6.19 -0.22
CA LEU A 14 -8.71 5.29 0.20
C LEU A 14 -9.85 5.99 0.91
N GLY A 15 -9.69 7.26 1.24
CA GLY A 15 -10.72 7.99 1.97
C GLY A 15 -10.87 7.52 3.41
N VAL A 16 -9.78 7.13 4.06
CA VAL A 16 -9.80 6.64 5.43
C VAL A 16 -8.95 7.53 6.32
N SER A 17 -9.03 7.31 7.63
CA SER A 17 -8.21 8.05 8.58
C SER A 17 -6.75 7.65 8.45
N ARG A 18 -5.87 8.52 8.99
CA ARG A 18 -4.45 8.23 8.99
C ARG A 18 -4.13 7.00 9.81
N SER A 19 -4.81 6.83 10.95
CA SER A 19 -4.62 5.65 11.78
C SER A 19 -4.97 4.38 11.01
N LYS A 20 -6.06 4.41 10.27
CA LYS A 20 -6.45 3.26 9.46
C LYS A 20 -5.44 3.02 8.35
N ALA A 21 -4.91 4.08 7.77
CA ALA A 21 -3.90 3.94 6.72
C ALA A 21 -2.64 3.23 7.24
N TYR A 22 -2.21 3.54 8.46
CA TYR A 22 -1.07 2.85 9.04
C TYR A 22 -1.31 1.36 9.19
N VAL A 23 -2.53 0.97 9.59
CA VAL A 23 -2.88 -0.44 9.69
C VAL A 23 -2.80 -1.12 8.34
N ILE A 24 -3.34 -0.46 7.32
CA ILE A 24 -3.32 -1.01 5.96
C ILE A 24 -1.88 -1.17 5.47
N ILE A 25 -1.05 -0.15 5.67
CA ILE A 25 0.35 -0.22 5.27
C ILE A 25 1.05 -1.38 5.95
N LYS A 26 0.80 -1.57 7.24
CA LYS A 26 1.42 -2.66 7.96
C LYS A 26 1.03 -4.02 7.37
N GLN A 27 -0.25 -4.18 7.06
CA GLN A 27 -0.72 -5.43 6.47
C GLN A 27 -0.09 -5.70 5.12
N LEU A 28 -0.01 -4.68 4.28
CA LEU A 28 0.60 -4.83 2.96
C LEU A 28 2.09 -5.15 3.06
N ASN A 29 2.77 -4.51 4.00
CA ASN A 29 4.19 -4.78 4.19
C ASN A 29 4.42 -6.20 4.71
N GLU A 30 3.54 -6.71 5.55
CA GLU A 30 3.65 -8.08 6.02
C GLU A 30 3.54 -9.06 4.85
N GLU A 31 2.65 -8.79 3.91
CA GLU A 31 2.55 -9.62 2.71
C GLU A 31 3.83 -9.57 1.88
N LEU A 32 4.39 -8.38 1.72
CA LEU A 32 5.63 -8.22 0.98
C LEU A 32 6.78 -8.95 1.64
N GLN A 33 6.88 -8.88 2.96
CA GLN A 33 7.93 -9.57 3.70
C GLN A 33 7.85 -11.08 3.53
N LYS A 34 6.64 -11.61 3.51
CA LYS A 34 6.45 -13.04 3.27
C LYS A 34 6.93 -13.45 1.89
N LYS A 35 6.89 -12.54 0.95
CA LYS A 35 7.38 -12.79 -0.41
C LYS A 35 8.87 -12.52 -0.55
N GLY A 36 9.53 -12.12 0.52
CA GLY A 36 10.97 -11.89 0.51
C GLY A 36 11.39 -10.47 0.15
N PHE A 37 10.47 -9.54 0.12
CA PHE A 37 10.80 -8.16 -0.19
C PHE A 37 11.18 -7.38 1.05
N ILE A 38 12.02 -6.37 0.85
CA ILE A 38 12.38 -5.44 1.91
C ILE A 38 11.30 -4.37 1.99
N THR A 39 10.85 -4.05 3.20
CA THR A 39 9.83 -3.05 3.41
C THR A 39 10.36 -1.91 4.25
N VAL A 40 9.69 -0.76 4.18
CA VAL A 40 10.01 0.41 4.98
C VAL A 40 8.84 0.68 5.91
N ARG A 41 9.14 0.81 7.20
CA ARG A 41 8.12 1.02 8.20
C ARG A 41 7.34 2.31 7.92
N GLY A 42 6.03 2.22 7.97
CA GLY A 42 5.17 3.37 7.75
C GLY A 42 5.03 3.78 6.31
N ARG A 43 5.58 3.00 5.39
CA ARG A 43 5.49 3.27 3.96
C ARG A 43 5.23 1.98 3.21
N VAL A 44 4.62 2.10 2.05
CA VAL A 44 4.31 0.93 1.24
C VAL A 44 4.68 1.22 -0.21
N SER A 45 5.12 0.20 -0.93
CA SER A 45 5.42 0.33 -2.35
C SER A 45 4.19 0.81 -3.09
N ARG A 46 4.33 1.90 -3.85
CA ARG A 46 3.23 2.43 -4.63
C ARG A 46 2.72 1.40 -5.63
N LYS A 47 3.63 0.69 -6.26
CA LYS A 47 3.25 -0.33 -7.23
C LYS A 47 2.45 -1.45 -6.58
N PHE A 48 2.92 -1.94 -5.43
CA PHE A 48 2.22 -3.00 -4.73
C PHE A 48 0.85 -2.54 -4.23
N PHE A 49 0.79 -1.32 -3.70
CA PHE A 49 -0.47 -0.75 -3.27
C PHE A 49 -1.47 -0.72 -4.41
N GLN A 50 -1.03 -0.24 -5.57
CA GLN A 50 -1.91 -0.14 -6.72
C GLN A 50 -2.37 -1.51 -7.20
N GLU A 51 -1.48 -2.49 -7.19
CA GLU A 51 -1.85 -3.84 -7.59
C GLU A 51 -2.85 -4.47 -6.64
N ARG A 52 -2.66 -4.26 -5.34
CA ARG A 52 -3.55 -4.85 -4.36
C ARG A 52 -4.92 -4.18 -4.33
N ILE A 53 -4.97 -2.87 -4.57
CA ILE A 53 -6.22 -2.12 -4.50
C ILE A 53 -6.95 -2.12 -5.84
N TYR A 54 -6.21 -1.96 -6.94
CA TYR A 54 -6.81 -1.76 -8.25
C TYR A 54 -6.49 -2.85 -9.27
N GLY A 55 -5.55 -3.72 -8.96
CA GLY A 55 -5.00 -4.63 -9.94
C GLY A 55 -6.03 -5.53 -10.61
N GLU A 56 -6.96 -6.06 -9.83
CA GLU A 56 -7.96 -6.95 -10.40
C GLU A 56 -8.90 -6.21 -11.34
N GLU A 57 -9.26 -4.98 -10.99
CA GLU A 57 -10.12 -4.18 -11.85
C GLU A 57 -9.41 -3.87 -13.17
N VAL A 58 -8.11 -3.58 -13.08
CA VAL A 58 -7.34 -3.30 -14.28
C VAL A 58 -7.27 -4.53 -15.17
N ARG A 59 -7.10 -5.70 -14.58
CA ARG A 59 -6.99 -6.93 -15.35
C ARG A 59 -8.29 -7.34 -16.01
N THR A 60 -9.40 -6.99 -15.41
CA THR A 60 -10.70 -7.36 -15.98
C THR A 60 -11.17 -6.39 -17.04
N ALA A 61 -10.55 -5.25 -17.12
CA ALA A 61 -10.90 -4.25 -18.14
C ALA A 61 -10.25 -4.60 -19.52
#